data_68d4899f3765f195c6abd677c926e54c
#
_entry.id   68d4899f3765f195c6abd677c926e54c
#
_cell.length_a   1.000
_cell.length_b   1.000
_cell.length_c   1.000
_cell.angle_alpha   90.00
_cell.angle_beta   90.00
_cell.angle_gamma   90.00
#
_symmetry.space_group_name_H-M   'P 1'
#
loop_
_entity.id
_entity.type
_entity.pdbx_description
1 polymer ?
#
loop_
_entity_poly.entity_id
_entity_poly.type
_entity_poly.pdbx_seq_one_letter_code
_entity_poly.pdbx_strand_id
1 'polypeptide(L)'
;GERKMEYIYERKINYYETDKMGVVHHSNYIRFLEEARCSWMDNVKMPFVEFEKRGITIPVLGVNCEYKYHVTFDDIIQIKLFVKEYTGVRLTMGYNVINKKDGKTVLVGETKHCFTSKDLRPLNLKKVAPEFSQKFEEMKNN
;
A
#
# COMPACT_ATOMS: atom_id res chain seq x y z
N GLY A 1 13.27 -11.18 -18.73
CA GLY A 1 12.19 -10.23 -18.58
C GLY A 1 12.53 -9.15 -17.57
N GLU A 2 11.86 -8.07 -17.71
CA GLU A 2 12.03 -6.95 -16.81
C GLU A 2 11.39 -7.22 -15.47
N ARG A 3 12.06 -6.77 -14.44
CA ARG A 3 11.57 -6.88 -13.08
C ARG A 3 10.58 -5.77 -12.79
N LYS A 4 9.45 -6.12 -12.20
CA LYS A 4 8.48 -5.15 -11.76
C LYS A 4 9.07 -4.31 -10.64
N MET A 5 8.91 -3.00 -10.70
CA MET A 5 9.36 -2.14 -9.61
C MET A 5 8.55 -2.43 -8.35
N GLU A 6 9.25 -2.54 -7.25
CA GLU A 6 8.66 -2.78 -5.95
C GLU A 6 9.28 -1.84 -4.93
N TYR A 7 8.47 -1.44 -3.96
CA TYR A 7 8.95 -0.72 -2.80
C TYR A 7 8.82 -1.65 -1.60
N ILE A 8 9.83 -1.70 -0.76
CA ILE A 8 9.82 -2.55 0.42
C ILE A 8 9.74 -1.69 1.66
N TYR A 9 8.69 -1.91 2.44
CA TYR A 9 8.48 -1.27 3.74
C TYR A 9 8.68 -2.32 4.82
N GLU A 10 9.51 -2.00 5.81
CA GLU A 10 9.83 -2.92 6.88
C GLU A 10 9.35 -2.35 8.20
N ARG A 11 8.73 -3.19 9.03
CA ARG A 11 8.31 -2.79 10.36
C ARG A 11 8.32 -3.95 11.32
N LYS A 12 8.50 -3.62 12.60
CA LYS A 12 8.46 -4.58 13.70
C LYS A 12 7.05 -4.64 14.26
N ILE A 13 6.61 -5.83 14.67
CA ILE A 13 5.30 -6.01 15.28
C ILE A 13 5.33 -5.53 16.71
N ASN A 14 4.36 -4.72 17.11
CA ASN A 14 4.20 -4.22 18.47
C ASN A 14 3.32 -5.17 19.29
N TYR A 15 3.56 -5.22 20.58
CA TYR A 15 2.80 -6.09 21.48
C TYR A 15 1.29 -5.84 21.38
N TYR A 16 0.87 -4.58 21.33
CA TYR A 16 -0.56 -4.24 21.29
C TYR A 16 -1.24 -4.62 19.97
N GLU A 17 -0.49 -5.10 19.01
CA GLU A 17 -1.04 -5.53 17.72
C GLU A 17 -1.39 -7.02 17.72
N THR A 18 -1.07 -7.72 18.79
CA THR A 18 -1.35 -9.16 18.92
C THR A 18 -2.64 -9.40 19.69
N ASP A 19 -3.20 -10.60 19.48
CA ASP A 19 -4.43 -11.02 20.14
C ASP A 19 -4.12 -12.02 21.29
N LYS A 20 -5.15 -12.63 21.84
CA LYS A 20 -5.00 -13.58 22.95
C LYS A 20 -4.15 -14.80 22.59
N MET A 21 -4.09 -15.15 21.29
CA MET A 21 -3.28 -16.28 20.84
C MET A 21 -1.80 -15.88 20.65
N GLY A 22 -1.47 -14.61 20.85
CA GLY A 22 -0.11 -14.13 20.69
C GLY A 22 0.29 -13.84 19.25
N VAL A 23 -0.68 -13.85 18.33
CA VAL A 23 -0.43 -13.54 16.93
C VAL A 23 -1.07 -12.22 16.56
N VAL A 24 -0.58 -11.59 15.50
CA VAL A 24 -1.13 -10.32 15.00
C VAL A 24 -2.62 -10.49 14.72
N HIS A 25 -3.43 -9.58 15.28
CA HIS A 25 -4.85 -9.59 15.03
C HIS A 25 -5.09 -9.19 13.56
N HIS A 26 -5.97 -9.92 12.88
CA HIS A 26 -6.17 -9.73 11.44
C HIS A 26 -6.55 -8.31 11.04
N SER A 27 -7.20 -7.56 11.92
CA SER A 27 -7.59 -6.17 11.63
C SER A 27 -6.41 -5.23 11.45
N ASN A 28 -5.25 -5.59 11.97
CA ASN A 28 -4.07 -4.73 11.89
C ASN A 28 -3.41 -4.75 10.52
N TYR A 29 -3.58 -5.82 9.75
CA TYR A 29 -2.90 -5.93 8.46
C TYR A 29 -3.29 -4.84 7.48
N ILE A 30 -4.55 -4.45 7.45
CA ILE A 30 -5.00 -3.38 6.56
C ILE A 30 -4.28 -2.08 6.89
N ARG A 31 -4.05 -1.83 8.18
CA ARG A 31 -3.28 -0.65 8.64
C ARG A 31 -1.83 -0.74 8.20
N PHE A 32 -1.24 -1.92 8.27
CA PHE A 32 0.14 -2.13 7.82
C PHE A 32 0.29 -1.84 6.33
N LEU A 33 -0.71 -2.24 5.53
CA LEU A 33 -0.71 -1.95 4.11
C LEU A 33 -0.79 -0.44 3.86
N GLU A 34 -1.58 0.27 4.65
CA GLU A 34 -1.65 1.73 4.56
C GLU A 34 -0.32 2.37 4.91
N GLU A 35 0.34 1.89 5.96
CA GLU A 35 1.68 2.37 6.33
C GLU A 35 2.65 2.25 5.16
N ALA A 36 2.60 1.11 4.47
CA ALA A 36 3.47 0.87 3.32
C ALA A 36 3.20 1.85 2.19
N ARG A 37 1.92 2.12 1.89
CA ARG A 37 1.55 3.10 0.86
C ARG A 37 2.07 4.48 1.22
N CYS A 38 1.82 4.92 2.45
CA CYS A 38 2.26 6.24 2.90
C CYS A 38 3.77 6.37 2.87
N SER A 39 4.46 5.32 3.29
CA SER A 39 5.92 5.29 3.26
C SER A 39 6.46 5.44 1.84
N TRP A 40 5.86 4.73 0.89
CA TRP A 40 6.26 4.84 -0.51
C TRP A 40 6.01 6.25 -1.05
N MET A 41 4.85 6.80 -0.76
CA MET A 41 4.49 8.14 -1.22
C MET A 41 5.47 9.19 -0.69
N ASP A 42 5.84 9.10 0.58
CA ASP A 42 6.84 9.98 1.17
C ASP A 42 8.19 9.81 0.49
N ASN A 43 8.56 8.56 0.22
CA ASN A 43 9.84 8.24 -0.39
C ASN A 43 10.00 8.85 -1.79
N VAL A 44 8.92 8.88 -2.57
CA VAL A 44 8.95 9.44 -3.91
C VAL A 44 8.54 10.92 -3.96
N LYS A 45 8.53 11.57 -2.79
CA LYS A 45 8.24 13.01 -2.68
C LYS A 45 6.85 13.40 -3.14
N MET A 46 5.90 12.54 -2.81
CA MET A 46 4.50 12.70 -3.17
C MET A 46 3.65 12.41 -1.92
N PRO A 47 3.92 13.11 -0.79
CA PRO A 47 3.25 12.78 0.47
C PRO A 47 1.75 13.08 0.40
N PHE A 48 0.99 12.35 1.19
CA PHE A 48 -0.47 12.46 1.23
C PHE A 48 -0.93 13.90 1.45
N VAL A 49 -0.18 14.67 2.25
CA VAL A 49 -0.53 16.07 2.51
C VAL A 49 -0.54 16.94 1.25
N GLU A 50 0.30 16.59 0.26
CA GLU A 50 0.32 17.34 -1.01
C GLU A 50 -0.94 17.07 -1.83
N PHE A 51 -1.47 15.86 -1.77
CA PHE A 51 -2.75 15.55 -2.40
C PHE A 51 -3.87 16.36 -1.76
N GLU A 52 -3.88 16.43 -0.43
CA GLU A 52 -4.88 17.20 0.30
C GLU A 52 -4.83 18.68 -0.09
N LYS A 53 -3.64 19.25 -0.19
CA LYS A 53 -3.46 20.65 -0.58
C LYS A 53 -4.02 20.94 -1.96
N ARG A 54 -3.96 19.97 -2.86
CA ARG A 54 -4.48 20.10 -4.23
C ARG A 54 -5.95 19.72 -4.33
N GLY A 55 -6.59 19.36 -3.22
CA GLY A 55 -7.99 18.95 -3.22
C GLY A 55 -8.22 17.60 -3.84
N ILE A 56 -7.23 16.73 -3.83
CA ILE A 56 -7.31 15.37 -4.38
C ILE A 56 -7.43 14.38 -3.24
N THR A 57 -8.41 13.50 -3.32
CA THR A 57 -8.55 12.40 -2.36
C THR A 57 -8.35 11.07 -3.06
N ILE A 58 -7.96 10.06 -2.30
CA ILE A 58 -7.69 8.72 -2.81
C ILE A 58 -8.48 7.72 -1.97
N PRO A 59 -9.80 7.62 -2.21
CA PRO A 59 -10.63 6.69 -1.44
C PRO A 59 -10.20 5.24 -1.65
N VAL A 60 -10.43 4.42 -0.64
CA VAL A 60 -10.26 2.97 -0.77
C VAL A 60 -11.62 2.40 -1.21
N LEU A 61 -11.64 1.78 -2.37
CA LEU A 61 -12.86 1.18 -2.93
C LEU A 61 -13.00 -0.28 -2.56
N GLY A 62 -11.90 -0.94 -2.25
CA GLY A 62 -11.93 -2.34 -1.89
C GLY A 62 -10.62 -2.81 -1.33
N VAL A 63 -10.69 -3.85 -0.51
CA VAL A 63 -9.52 -4.49 0.10
C VAL A 63 -9.72 -5.99 -0.02
N ASN A 64 -8.66 -6.70 -0.41
CA ASN A 64 -8.65 -8.15 -0.43
C ASN A 64 -7.37 -8.60 0.25
N CYS A 65 -7.49 -9.43 1.28
CA CYS A 65 -6.35 -9.98 1.99
C CYS A 65 -6.52 -11.48 2.13
N GLU A 66 -5.49 -12.21 1.72
CA GLU A 66 -5.40 -13.65 1.96
C GLU A 66 -4.33 -13.87 3.02
N TYR A 67 -4.73 -14.38 4.17
CA TYR A 67 -3.84 -14.64 5.29
C TYR A 67 -3.20 -16.02 5.11
N LYS A 68 -1.87 -16.05 5.00
CA LYS A 68 -1.14 -17.29 4.72
C LYS A 68 -0.46 -17.87 5.94
N TYR A 69 0.05 -17.02 6.84
CA TYR A 69 0.76 -17.46 8.03
C TYR A 69 0.69 -16.41 9.11
N HIS A 70 0.77 -16.84 10.36
CA HIS A 70 0.72 -15.92 11.50
C HIS A 70 2.06 -15.23 11.74
N VAL A 71 2.02 -14.10 12.43
CA VAL A 71 3.18 -13.33 12.85
C VAL A 71 3.00 -12.99 14.31
N THR A 72 4.09 -13.01 15.06
CA THR A 72 4.03 -12.81 16.51
C THR A 72 4.75 -11.53 16.91
N PHE A 73 4.61 -11.19 18.20
CA PHE A 73 5.29 -10.03 18.77
C PHE A 73 6.79 -10.10 18.48
N ASP A 74 7.34 -8.95 18.14
CA ASP A 74 8.77 -8.77 17.88
C ASP A 74 9.26 -9.27 16.51
N ASP A 75 8.42 -9.97 15.77
CA ASP A 75 8.76 -10.32 14.39
C ASP A 75 8.86 -9.04 13.56
N ILE A 76 9.68 -9.11 12.52
CA ILE A 76 9.81 -8.01 11.54
C ILE A 76 9.19 -8.49 10.24
N ILE A 77 8.26 -7.71 9.71
CA ILE A 77 7.66 -8.01 8.42
C ILE A 77 8.17 -7.04 7.36
N GLN A 78 8.24 -7.54 6.14
CA GLN A 78 8.57 -6.75 4.97
C GLN A 78 7.37 -6.76 4.05
N ILE A 79 6.88 -5.58 3.70
CA ILE A 79 5.74 -5.42 2.79
C ILE A 79 6.28 -4.96 1.46
N LYS A 80 6.17 -5.82 0.46
CA LYS A 80 6.56 -5.50 -0.91
C LYS A 80 5.35 -4.89 -1.59
N LEU A 81 5.46 -3.62 -1.92
CA LEU A 81 4.41 -2.81 -2.52
C LEU A 81 4.66 -2.63 -4.01
N PHE A 82 3.64 -2.80 -4.82
CA PHE A 82 3.75 -2.58 -6.26
C PHE A 82 2.39 -2.12 -6.82
N VAL A 83 2.42 -1.57 -8.02
CA VAL A 83 1.20 -1.14 -8.70
C VAL A 83 0.75 -2.26 -9.63
N LYS A 84 -0.45 -2.78 -9.41
CA LYS A 84 -1.04 -3.82 -10.27
C LYS A 84 -1.75 -3.20 -11.47
N GLU A 85 -2.45 -2.09 -11.24
CA GLU A 85 -3.21 -1.41 -12.28
C GLU A 85 -3.26 0.07 -12.00
N TYR A 86 -3.11 0.87 -13.04
CA TYR A 86 -3.22 2.32 -12.93
C TYR A 86 -3.68 2.88 -14.27
N THR A 87 -4.75 3.67 -14.25
CA THR A 87 -5.33 4.26 -15.44
C THR A 87 -5.37 5.80 -15.38
N GLY A 88 -4.98 6.38 -14.25
CA GLY A 88 -5.15 7.80 -13.99
C GLY A 88 -6.41 8.08 -13.19
N VAL A 89 -7.43 7.25 -13.34
CA VAL A 89 -8.69 7.35 -12.60
C VAL A 89 -8.75 6.27 -11.52
N ARG A 90 -8.29 5.07 -11.84
CA ARG A 90 -8.29 3.92 -10.93
C ARG A 90 -6.88 3.45 -10.64
N LEU A 91 -6.71 2.91 -9.45
CA LEU A 91 -5.41 2.41 -8.98
C LEU A 91 -5.65 1.13 -8.18
N THR A 92 -4.90 0.08 -8.50
CA THR A 92 -4.86 -1.13 -7.67
C THR A 92 -3.43 -1.33 -7.21
N MET A 93 -3.24 -1.31 -5.89
CA MET A 93 -1.94 -1.58 -5.28
C MET A 93 -1.90 -3.04 -4.86
N GLY A 94 -0.76 -3.69 -5.08
CA GLY A 94 -0.54 -5.06 -4.66
C GLY A 94 0.47 -5.11 -3.53
N TYR A 95 0.34 -6.13 -2.67
CA TYR A 95 1.20 -6.29 -1.49
C TYR A 95 1.56 -7.75 -1.31
N ASN A 96 2.83 -8.00 -1.06
CA ASN A 96 3.31 -9.30 -0.59
C ASN A 96 3.98 -9.05 0.75
N VAL A 97 3.45 -9.62 1.80
CA VAL A 97 3.99 -9.48 3.15
C VAL A 97 4.71 -10.75 3.52
N ILE A 98 5.97 -10.63 3.92
CA ILE A 98 6.78 -11.76 4.34
C ILE A 98 7.35 -11.52 5.73
N ASN A 99 7.63 -12.62 6.44
CA ASN A 99 8.34 -12.55 7.71
C ASN A 99 9.83 -12.54 7.38
N LYS A 100 10.53 -11.52 7.85
CA LYS A 100 11.94 -11.34 7.53
C LYS A 100 12.82 -12.50 7.99
N LYS A 101 12.51 -13.08 9.15
CA LYS A 101 13.37 -14.11 9.76
C LYS A 101 13.44 -15.41 8.97
N ASP A 102 12.36 -15.79 8.29
CA ASP A 102 12.28 -17.06 7.60
C ASP A 102 11.81 -16.96 6.14
N GLY A 103 11.45 -15.76 5.69
CA GLY A 103 11.00 -15.54 4.32
C GLY A 103 9.62 -16.09 4.01
N LYS A 104 8.88 -16.56 5.02
CA LYS A 104 7.53 -17.10 4.78
C LYS A 104 6.56 -16.00 4.39
N THR A 105 5.70 -16.32 3.43
CA THR A 105 4.62 -15.42 3.05
C THR A 105 3.59 -15.37 4.16
N VAL A 106 3.33 -14.17 4.63
CA VAL A 106 2.38 -13.88 5.70
C VAL A 106 1.02 -13.54 5.13
N LEU A 107 1.01 -12.70 4.09
CA LEU A 107 -0.21 -12.19 3.50
C LEU A 107 0.04 -11.80 2.05
N VAL A 108 -0.96 -12.06 1.21
CA VAL A 108 -1.02 -11.52 -0.15
C VAL A 108 -2.28 -10.68 -0.21
N GLY A 109 -2.16 -9.46 -0.68
CA GLY A 109 -3.31 -8.57 -0.68
C GLY A 109 -3.30 -7.55 -1.78
N GLU A 110 -4.42 -6.86 -1.90
CA GLU A 110 -4.55 -5.73 -2.80
C GLU A 110 -5.54 -4.72 -2.26
N THR A 111 -5.35 -3.47 -2.64
CA THR A 111 -6.30 -2.40 -2.33
C THR A 111 -6.63 -1.68 -3.63
N LYS A 112 -7.92 -1.38 -3.80
CA LYS A 112 -8.41 -0.68 -4.97
C LYS A 112 -8.79 0.73 -4.59
N HIS A 113 -8.40 1.68 -5.44
CA HIS A 113 -8.60 3.10 -5.19
C HIS A 113 -9.06 3.81 -6.44
N CYS A 114 -9.59 5.01 -6.24
CA CYS A 114 -9.77 5.96 -7.33
C CYS A 114 -9.27 7.33 -6.86
N PHE A 115 -9.25 8.29 -7.76
CA PHE A 115 -8.88 9.66 -7.43
C PHE A 115 -10.11 10.53 -7.58
N THR A 116 -10.36 11.37 -6.58
CA THR A 116 -11.55 12.23 -6.59
C THR A 116 -11.22 13.63 -6.09
N SER A 117 -12.14 14.56 -6.35
CA SER A 117 -12.15 15.86 -5.70
C SER A 117 -12.65 15.68 -4.26
N LYS A 118 -12.62 16.78 -3.49
CA LYS A 118 -13.16 16.76 -2.12
C LYS A 118 -14.66 16.44 -2.11
N ASP A 119 -15.36 16.75 -3.20
CA ASP A 119 -16.79 16.46 -3.35
C ASP A 119 -17.02 15.04 -3.88
N LEU A 120 -16.00 14.21 -3.88
CA LEU A 120 -16.04 12.82 -4.33
C LEU A 120 -16.40 12.66 -5.80
N ARG A 121 -16.03 13.63 -6.62
CA ARG A 121 -16.17 13.51 -8.08
C ARG A 121 -14.91 12.94 -8.69
N PRO A 122 -15.04 12.00 -9.63
CA PRO A 122 -13.87 11.37 -10.24
C PRO A 122 -12.93 12.38 -10.87
N LEU A 123 -11.63 12.15 -10.68
CA LEU A 123 -10.57 12.94 -11.31
C LEU A 123 -9.65 12.02 -12.10
N ASN A 124 -9.07 12.55 -13.17
CA ASN A 124 -7.98 11.86 -13.84
C ASN A 124 -6.67 12.49 -13.38
N LEU A 125 -5.89 11.73 -12.61
CA LEU A 125 -4.65 12.22 -12.03
C LEU A 125 -3.66 12.67 -13.11
N LYS A 126 -3.71 12.04 -14.29
CA LYS A 126 -2.85 12.41 -15.41
C LYS A 126 -3.05 13.88 -15.83
N LYS A 127 -4.27 14.38 -15.64
CA LYS A 127 -4.61 15.76 -16.01
C LYS A 127 -4.36 16.74 -14.89
N VAL A 128 -4.73 16.37 -13.64
CA VAL A 128 -4.69 17.33 -12.52
C VAL A 128 -3.35 17.37 -11.79
N ALA A 129 -2.57 16.30 -11.85
CA ALA A 129 -1.27 16.22 -11.21
C ALA A 129 -0.35 15.28 -11.98
N PRO A 130 0.06 15.69 -13.20
CA PRO A 130 0.87 14.80 -14.05
C PRO A 130 2.17 14.34 -13.41
N GLU A 131 2.80 15.16 -12.57
CA GLU A 131 4.04 14.76 -11.88
C GLU A 131 3.79 13.64 -10.86
N PHE A 132 2.63 13.62 -10.22
CA PHE A 132 2.25 12.53 -9.33
C PHE A 132 1.87 11.29 -10.14
N SER A 133 1.14 11.50 -11.24
CA SER A 133 0.75 10.41 -12.11
C SER A 133 1.97 9.66 -12.61
N GLN A 134 3.05 10.39 -12.93
CA GLN A 134 4.29 9.78 -13.39
C GLN A 134 4.88 8.81 -12.39
N LYS A 135 4.75 9.10 -11.10
CA LYS A 135 5.25 8.20 -10.04
C LYS A 135 4.54 6.86 -10.05
N PHE A 136 3.22 6.87 -10.24
CA PHE A 136 2.45 5.63 -10.34
C PHE A 136 2.79 4.87 -11.62
N GLU A 137 2.96 5.59 -12.73
CA GLU A 137 3.34 4.97 -14.01
C GLU A 137 4.72 4.30 -13.90
N GLU A 138 5.68 4.96 -13.28
CA GLU A 138 7.02 4.41 -13.10
C GLU A 138 6.99 3.12 -12.29
N MET A 139 6.17 3.08 -11.24
CA MET A 139 6.06 1.88 -10.41
C MET A 139 5.32 0.75 -11.12
N LYS A 140 4.39 1.09 -11.99
CA LYS A 140 3.64 0.11 -12.77
C LYS A 140 4.48 -0.49 -13.88
N ASN A 141 5.23 0.36 -14.56
CA ASN A 141 6.01 -0.03 -15.74
C ASN A 141 7.44 -0.30 -15.34
N ASN A 142 7.87 -1.48 -15.63
CA ASN A 142 9.24 -1.80 -15.21
C ASN A 142 9.85 -2.83 -16.09
#